data_3eb81f1ffe4898870f4c0a5f1f9944b4
#
_entry.id   3eb81f1ffe4898870f4c0a5f1f9944b4
#
_cell.length_a   1.000
_cell.length_b   1.000
_cell.length_c   1.000
_cell.angle_alpha   90.00
_cell.angle_beta   90.00
_cell.angle_gamma   90.00
#
_symmetry.space_group_name_H-M   'P 1'
#
loop_
_entity.id
_entity.type
_entity.pdbx_description
1 polymer ?
#
loop_
_entity_poly.entity_id
_entity_poly.type
_entity_poly.pdbx_seq_one_letter_code
_entity_poly.pdbx_strand_id
1 'polypeptide(L)'
;MSTYEELHGKRVEVFSSDPTLDSSYEGQVWFNSTSGTLKSVLSTGAWISATPSPNGGSSRMGFGIQTAALMAGGATGPGNQTYAEEYNGSGWTSATAMPGSRQDGASAGTQTAGLLWCGEGPAKLNTTIEYDGSSWSSGGAYPITARGVRGSGSQTAALGCGGDTTAPAASNVSAEYDGSSWTAGNNLPGNRIAAATSGPQTSALATTGKDNTPNPSVSNLNTAYDGTNWTAQTVYPLSLRQAASTGTSSSANLVAGGVGATPFGDAVTTAAQ
;
A
#
# COMPACT_ATOMS: atom_id res chain seq x y z
N MET A 1 6.90 25.16 -42.72
CA MET A 1 7.17 25.43 -41.28
C MET A 1 6.04 24.74 -40.54
N SER A 2 6.39 23.80 -39.67
CA SER A 2 5.38 23.18 -38.81
C SER A 2 4.81 24.22 -37.85
N THR A 3 3.51 24.24 -37.66
CA THR A 3 2.85 25.13 -36.73
C THR A 3 3.11 24.65 -35.30
N TYR A 4 2.92 25.49 -34.31
CA TYR A 4 3.02 25.09 -32.89
C TYR A 4 2.10 23.92 -32.55
N GLU A 5 0.91 23.86 -33.16
CA GLU A 5 -0.04 22.77 -33.04
C GLU A 5 0.50 21.42 -33.54
N GLU A 6 1.22 21.43 -34.66
CA GLU A 6 1.83 20.22 -35.23
C GLU A 6 2.97 19.69 -34.34
N LEU A 7 3.66 20.59 -33.64
CA LEU A 7 4.77 20.22 -32.76
C LEU A 7 4.33 19.82 -31.33
N HIS A 8 3.22 20.36 -30.82
CA HIS A 8 2.84 20.23 -29.41
C HIS A 8 1.40 19.80 -29.16
N GLY A 9 0.64 19.49 -30.18
CA GLY A 9 -0.59 18.68 -30.15
C GLY A 9 -1.88 19.40 -29.81
N LYS A 10 -2.00 20.34 -28.90
CA LYS A 10 -3.28 20.99 -28.58
C LYS A 10 -3.18 22.51 -28.56
N ARG A 11 -4.16 23.12 -29.22
CA ARG A 11 -4.35 24.58 -29.27
C ARG A 11 -4.84 25.08 -27.92
N VAL A 12 -4.29 26.18 -27.43
CA VAL A 12 -4.90 26.92 -26.33
C VAL A 12 -6.23 27.53 -26.84
N GLU A 13 -7.34 27.07 -26.30
CA GLU A 13 -8.65 27.60 -26.65
C GLU A 13 -8.88 28.96 -26.01
N VAL A 14 -9.66 29.82 -26.70
CA VAL A 14 -10.00 31.15 -26.24
C VAL A 14 -11.49 31.20 -25.96
N PHE A 15 -11.85 31.47 -24.71
CA PHE A 15 -13.24 31.61 -24.29
C PHE A 15 -13.49 33.03 -23.77
N SER A 16 -14.70 33.57 -23.98
CA SER A 16 -15.14 34.84 -23.39
C SER A 16 -15.56 34.70 -21.92
N SER A 17 -15.87 33.48 -21.48
CA SER A 17 -16.16 33.10 -20.09
C SER A 17 -15.48 31.77 -19.79
N ASP A 18 -15.29 31.46 -18.52
CA ASP A 18 -14.77 30.13 -18.18
C ASP A 18 -15.79 29.05 -18.54
N PRO A 19 -15.36 27.93 -19.11
CA PRO A 19 -16.25 26.80 -19.41
C PRO A 19 -16.80 26.20 -18.12
N THR A 20 -17.89 25.48 -18.19
CA THR A 20 -18.37 24.64 -17.08
C THR A 20 -17.33 23.54 -16.84
N LEU A 21 -16.68 23.62 -15.67
CA LEU A 21 -15.54 22.74 -15.36
C LEU A 21 -16.03 21.35 -14.97
N ASP A 22 -15.57 20.34 -15.71
CA ASP A 22 -15.73 18.93 -15.41
C ASP A 22 -14.40 18.20 -15.69
N SER A 23 -14.39 16.89 -15.53
CA SER A 23 -13.18 16.07 -15.72
C SER A 23 -12.59 16.13 -17.15
N SER A 24 -13.34 16.59 -18.17
CA SER A 24 -12.84 16.74 -19.53
C SER A 24 -11.86 17.91 -19.69
N TYR A 25 -11.89 18.86 -18.76
CA TYR A 25 -10.99 20.02 -18.72
C TYR A 25 -9.75 19.81 -17.86
N GLU A 26 -9.63 18.67 -17.20
CA GLU A 26 -8.47 18.37 -16.37
C GLU A 26 -7.18 18.32 -17.21
N GLY A 27 -6.19 19.11 -16.80
CA GLY A 27 -4.93 19.28 -17.51
C GLY A 27 -5.01 20.14 -18.78
N GLN A 28 -6.16 20.69 -19.12
CA GLN A 28 -6.29 21.64 -20.23
C GLN A 28 -5.93 23.06 -19.78
N VAL A 29 -5.45 23.87 -20.72
CA VAL A 29 -5.14 25.28 -20.54
C VAL A 29 -5.95 26.09 -21.56
N TRP A 30 -6.64 27.14 -21.09
CA TRP A 30 -7.36 28.06 -21.97
C TRP A 30 -7.07 29.52 -21.63
N PHE A 31 -7.31 30.42 -22.58
CA PHE A 31 -7.23 31.86 -22.38
C PHE A 31 -8.65 32.43 -22.23
N ASN A 32 -8.90 33.06 -21.08
CA ASN A 32 -10.15 33.78 -20.88
C ASN A 32 -9.96 35.23 -21.38
N SER A 33 -10.61 35.56 -22.50
CA SER A 33 -10.46 36.84 -23.18
C SER A 33 -11.09 38.02 -22.42
N THR A 34 -12.06 37.77 -21.53
CA THR A 34 -12.68 38.78 -20.71
C THR A 34 -11.78 39.18 -19.53
N SER A 35 -11.14 38.23 -18.87
CA SER A 35 -10.21 38.49 -17.77
C SER A 35 -8.77 38.72 -18.23
N GLY A 36 -8.45 38.44 -19.51
CA GLY A 36 -7.09 38.53 -20.05
C GLY A 36 -6.08 37.55 -19.44
N THR A 37 -6.54 36.40 -18.92
CA THR A 37 -5.70 35.46 -18.18
C THR A 37 -5.70 34.08 -18.78
N LEU A 38 -4.55 33.40 -18.74
CA LEU A 38 -4.43 31.96 -18.94
C LEU A 38 -4.94 31.24 -17.70
N LYS A 39 -5.78 30.25 -17.89
CA LYS A 39 -6.39 29.43 -16.85
C LYS A 39 -6.19 27.94 -17.12
N SER A 40 -6.18 27.16 -16.09
CA SER A 40 -6.14 25.69 -16.17
C SER A 40 -6.99 25.07 -15.07
N VAL A 41 -7.51 23.89 -15.33
CA VAL A 41 -8.07 23.02 -14.26
C VAL A 41 -6.95 22.14 -13.75
N LEU A 42 -6.62 22.33 -12.48
CA LEU A 42 -5.88 21.34 -11.73
C LEU A 42 -6.92 20.54 -10.92
N SER A 43 -6.97 19.24 -11.14
CA SER A 43 -7.68 18.36 -10.21
C SER A 43 -6.96 18.44 -8.87
N THR A 44 -7.46 19.26 -7.98
CA THR A 44 -7.05 19.20 -6.58
C THR A 44 -7.84 18.07 -5.96
N GLY A 45 -7.23 16.89 -5.87
CA GLY A 45 -7.79 15.78 -5.10
C GLY A 45 -8.09 16.28 -3.69
N ALA A 46 -9.36 16.34 -3.32
CA ALA A 46 -9.77 16.67 -1.96
C ALA A 46 -10.08 15.39 -1.20
N TRP A 47 -9.65 15.32 0.05
CA TRP A 47 -10.13 14.28 0.96
C TRP A 47 -11.59 14.56 1.33
N ILE A 48 -12.46 13.58 1.07
CA ILE A 48 -13.86 13.63 1.48
C ILE A 48 -14.12 12.51 2.50
N SER A 49 -15.05 12.76 3.41
CA SER A 49 -15.50 11.73 4.36
C SER A 49 -16.28 10.64 3.60
N ALA A 50 -15.93 9.39 3.85
CA ALA A 50 -16.67 8.22 3.39
C ALA A 50 -17.47 7.59 4.55
N THR A 51 -18.37 6.66 4.24
CA THR A 51 -19.08 5.88 5.25
C THR A 51 -18.07 5.15 6.14
N PRO A 52 -18.17 5.28 7.48
CA PRO A 52 -17.30 4.55 8.40
C PRO A 52 -17.42 3.04 8.25
N SER A 53 -16.32 2.31 8.43
CA SER A 53 -16.34 0.85 8.57
C SER A 53 -17.12 0.48 9.83
N PRO A 54 -18.06 -0.49 9.77
CA PRO A 54 -18.86 -0.93 10.91
C PRO A 54 -18.03 -1.47 12.08
N ASN A 55 -16.92 -2.14 11.76
CA ASN A 55 -16.03 -2.71 12.78
C ASN A 55 -14.77 -1.84 12.91
N GLY A 56 -14.59 -1.26 14.09
CA GLY A 56 -13.34 -0.56 14.43
C GLY A 56 -12.19 -1.54 14.65
N GLY A 57 -10.98 -1.00 14.76
CA GLY A 57 -9.80 -1.79 15.08
C GLY A 57 -8.51 -1.20 14.52
N SER A 58 -7.39 -1.60 15.11
CA SER A 58 -6.04 -1.28 14.64
C SER A 58 -5.43 -2.44 13.87
N SER A 59 -4.37 -2.19 13.10
CA SER A 59 -3.59 -3.21 12.40
C SER A 59 -4.40 -4.14 11.49
N ARG A 60 -5.48 -3.60 10.90
CA ARG A 60 -6.29 -4.30 9.90
C ARG A 60 -5.50 -4.46 8.61
N MET A 61 -5.80 -5.51 7.88
CA MET A 61 -5.26 -5.77 6.54
C MET A 61 -6.30 -5.39 5.50
N GLY A 62 -5.85 -4.90 4.33
CA GLY A 62 -6.78 -4.53 3.27
C GLY A 62 -6.14 -4.61 1.90
N PHE A 63 -6.99 -4.83 0.89
CA PHE A 63 -6.62 -4.86 -0.52
C PHE A 63 -7.78 -4.37 -1.39
N GLY A 64 -7.48 -4.09 -2.66
CA GLY A 64 -8.46 -3.57 -3.61
C GLY A 64 -8.21 -2.12 -3.98
N ILE A 65 -9.23 -1.48 -4.53
CA ILE A 65 -9.21 -0.09 -4.98
C ILE A 65 -10.30 0.73 -4.26
N GLN A 66 -10.27 2.05 -4.44
CA GLN A 66 -11.20 2.98 -3.77
C GLN A 66 -12.69 2.61 -3.93
N THR A 67 -13.09 2.02 -5.03
CA THR A 67 -14.48 1.65 -5.33
C THR A 67 -14.80 0.17 -5.11
N ALA A 68 -13.79 -0.65 -4.78
CA ALA A 68 -13.93 -2.08 -4.54
C ALA A 68 -12.77 -2.57 -3.66
N ALA A 69 -12.93 -2.49 -2.34
CA ALA A 69 -11.90 -2.87 -1.39
C ALA A 69 -12.44 -3.88 -0.36
N LEU A 70 -11.53 -4.63 0.24
CA LEU A 70 -11.82 -5.48 1.39
C LEU A 70 -10.89 -5.08 2.53
N MET A 71 -11.45 -5.04 3.74
CA MET A 71 -10.69 -4.94 4.99
C MET A 71 -11.00 -6.13 5.88
N ALA A 72 -9.97 -6.74 6.48
CA ALA A 72 -10.14 -7.93 7.30
C ALA A 72 -9.26 -7.89 8.55
N GLY A 73 -9.72 -8.57 9.60
CA GLY A 73 -9.02 -8.76 10.85
C GLY A 73 -8.75 -7.48 11.62
N GLY A 74 -7.57 -7.42 12.21
CA GLY A 74 -7.14 -6.35 13.10
C GLY A 74 -7.33 -6.71 14.56
N ALA A 75 -7.05 -5.76 15.46
CA ALA A 75 -7.24 -5.90 16.90
C ALA A 75 -8.22 -4.86 17.42
N THR A 76 -9.09 -5.29 18.30
CA THR A 76 -9.91 -4.46 19.20
C THR A 76 -9.47 -4.71 20.63
N GLY A 77 -9.88 -3.90 21.60
CA GLY A 77 -9.44 -4.00 22.99
C GLY A 77 -9.32 -5.42 23.57
N PRO A 78 -10.27 -6.34 23.33
CA PRO A 78 -10.18 -7.71 23.88
C PRO A 78 -9.38 -8.71 23.01
N GLY A 79 -8.93 -8.36 21.78
CA GLY A 79 -8.12 -9.32 21.00
C GLY A 79 -8.22 -9.20 19.48
N ASN A 80 -7.59 -10.15 18.82
CA ASN A 80 -7.51 -10.21 17.36
C ASN A 80 -8.85 -10.70 16.76
N GLN A 81 -9.21 -10.15 15.61
CA GLN A 81 -10.52 -10.33 15.02
C GLN A 81 -10.48 -11.22 13.75
N THR A 82 -11.64 -11.80 13.41
CA THR A 82 -11.85 -12.62 12.21
C THR A 82 -12.73 -11.96 11.17
N TYR A 83 -13.39 -10.84 11.47
CA TYR A 83 -14.34 -10.24 10.54
C TYR A 83 -13.66 -9.68 9.29
N ALA A 84 -14.41 -9.68 8.20
CA ALA A 84 -14.05 -9.05 6.94
C ALA A 84 -15.21 -8.18 6.46
N GLU A 85 -14.92 -7.13 5.73
CA GLU A 85 -15.87 -6.14 5.24
C GLU A 85 -15.47 -5.69 3.84
N GLU A 86 -16.46 -5.62 2.97
CA GLU A 86 -16.30 -5.14 1.60
C GLU A 86 -16.83 -3.71 1.46
N TYR A 87 -16.07 -2.89 0.75
CA TYR A 87 -16.43 -1.53 0.37
C TYR A 87 -16.74 -1.46 -1.13
N ASN A 88 -17.88 -0.88 -1.48
CA ASN A 88 -18.36 -0.77 -2.87
C ASN A 88 -18.24 0.64 -3.47
N GLY A 89 -17.43 1.51 -2.86
CA GLY A 89 -17.29 2.91 -3.27
C GLY A 89 -18.24 3.87 -2.53
N SER A 90 -19.27 3.36 -1.86
CA SER A 90 -20.25 4.18 -1.10
C SER A 90 -20.51 3.69 0.31
N GLY A 91 -20.44 2.38 0.55
CA GLY A 91 -20.70 1.79 1.84
C GLY A 91 -19.98 0.47 2.06
N TRP A 92 -20.05 0.00 3.31
CA TRP A 92 -19.47 -1.25 3.77
C TRP A 92 -20.52 -2.32 3.98
N THR A 93 -20.23 -3.54 3.59
CA THR A 93 -21.03 -4.74 3.86
C THR A 93 -20.16 -5.80 4.53
N SER A 94 -20.75 -6.58 5.45
CA SER A 94 -20.04 -7.71 6.06
C SER A 94 -19.77 -8.79 5.01
N ALA A 95 -18.56 -9.28 4.98
CA ALA A 95 -18.12 -10.42 4.16
C ALA A 95 -17.92 -11.66 5.01
N THR A 96 -17.66 -12.80 4.39
CA THR A 96 -17.33 -14.06 5.07
C THR A 96 -16.12 -13.87 5.98
N ALA A 97 -16.28 -14.23 7.26
CA ALA A 97 -15.20 -14.11 8.25
C ALA A 97 -13.99 -14.98 7.87
N MET A 98 -12.79 -14.51 8.20
CA MET A 98 -11.56 -15.29 8.04
C MET A 98 -11.59 -16.58 8.89
N PRO A 99 -10.88 -17.65 8.45
CA PRO A 99 -10.81 -18.93 9.19
C PRO A 99 -10.17 -18.81 10.57
N GLY A 100 -9.41 -17.76 10.84
CA GLY A 100 -8.75 -17.51 12.13
C GLY A 100 -8.48 -16.02 12.34
N SER A 101 -8.41 -15.62 13.61
CA SER A 101 -8.15 -14.23 13.98
C SER A 101 -6.72 -13.81 13.58
N ARG A 102 -6.60 -12.58 13.08
CA ARG A 102 -5.32 -12.08 12.53
C ARG A 102 -5.25 -10.56 12.59
N GLN A 103 -4.08 -10.05 12.96
CA GLN A 103 -3.70 -8.64 12.85
C GLN A 103 -2.30 -8.50 12.27
N ASP A 104 -1.94 -7.31 11.80
CA ASP A 104 -0.59 -6.92 11.36
C ASP A 104 0.07 -7.92 10.40
N GLY A 105 -0.73 -8.51 9.52
CA GLY A 105 -0.29 -9.32 8.40
C GLY A 105 -0.08 -8.48 7.14
N ALA A 106 0.38 -9.14 6.08
CA ALA A 106 0.50 -8.58 4.76
C ALA A 106 -0.70 -8.91 3.89
N SER A 107 -0.92 -8.12 2.84
CA SER A 107 -2.05 -8.26 1.93
C SER A 107 -1.68 -7.87 0.50
N ALA A 108 -2.36 -8.48 -0.49
CA ALA A 108 -2.26 -8.12 -1.91
C ALA A 108 -3.55 -8.50 -2.64
N GLY A 109 -3.75 -7.96 -3.84
CA GLY A 109 -4.83 -8.36 -4.72
C GLY A 109 -5.98 -7.37 -4.83
N THR A 110 -7.13 -7.89 -5.31
CA THR A 110 -8.38 -7.15 -5.52
C THR A 110 -9.47 -7.67 -4.59
N GLN A 111 -10.59 -6.95 -4.46
CA GLN A 111 -11.73 -7.36 -3.64
C GLN A 111 -12.22 -8.80 -3.94
N THR A 112 -12.15 -9.23 -5.19
CA THR A 112 -12.61 -10.57 -5.64
C THR A 112 -11.48 -11.58 -5.85
N ALA A 113 -10.24 -11.19 -5.63
CA ALA A 113 -9.05 -12.05 -5.72
C ALA A 113 -7.98 -11.52 -4.76
N GLY A 114 -8.17 -11.77 -3.48
CA GLY A 114 -7.36 -11.23 -2.40
C GLY A 114 -6.46 -12.26 -1.74
N LEU A 115 -5.35 -11.81 -1.19
CA LEU A 115 -4.37 -12.62 -0.48
C LEU A 115 -4.02 -11.96 0.85
N LEU A 116 -4.03 -12.74 1.92
CA LEU A 116 -3.50 -12.35 3.24
C LEU A 116 -2.49 -13.39 3.71
N TRP A 117 -1.38 -12.96 4.26
CA TRP A 117 -0.38 -13.88 4.81
C TRP A 117 0.31 -13.33 6.04
N CYS A 118 0.89 -14.20 6.83
CA CYS A 118 1.56 -13.85 8.09
C CYS A 118 0.62 -13.12 9.07
N GLY A 119 1.18 -12.33 9.97
CA GLY A 119 0.44 -11.60 11.00
C GLY A 119 0.47 -12.31 12.35
N GLU A 120 -0.39 -11.85 13.25
CA GLU A 120 -0.49 -12.36 14.60
C GLU A 120 -1.93 -12.68 14.95
N GLY A 121 -2.16 -13.93 15.33
CA GLY A 121 -3.38 -14.44 15.97
C GLY A 121 -3.12 -14.66 17.46
N PRO A 122 -3.44 -15.84 17.99
CA PRO A 122 -2.97 -16.25 19.32
C PRO A 122 -1.42 -16.33 19.38
N ALA A 123 -0.77 -16.51 18.24
CA ALA A 123 0.68 -16.49 18.05
C ALA A 123 0.97 -15.87 16.67
N LYS A 124 2.26 -15.56 16.39
CA LYS A 124 2.69 -15.16 15.04
C LYS A 124 2.39 -16.28 14.04
N LEU A 125 2.05 -15.91 12.81
CA LEU A 125 1.57 -16.81 11.77
C LEU A 125 2.54 -16.82 10.56
N ASN A 126 2.52 -17.94 9.84
CA ASN A 126 3.09 -18.06 8.49
C ASN A 126 2.04 -18.52 7.48
N THR A 127 0.79 -18.67 7.90
CA THR A 127 -0.30 -19.13 7.05
C THR A 127 -0.69 -18.08 6.03
N THR A 128 -1.05 -18.52 4.83
CA THR A 128 -1.64 -17.74 3.76
C THR A 128 -3.10 -18.13 3.60
N ILE A 129 -3.95 -17.16 3.36
CA ILE A 129 -5.36 -17.36 3.01
C ILE A 129 -5.71 -16.53 1.78
N GLU A 130 -6.51 -17.10 0.91
CA GLU A 130 -6.98 -16.52 -0.34
C GLU A 130 -8.47 -16.24 -0.28
N TYR A 131 -8.87 -15.09 -0.81
CA TYR A 131 -10.27 -14.68 -0.92
C TYR A 131 -10.68 -14.67 -2.39
N ASP A 132 -11.82 -15.30 -2.72
CA ASP A 132 -12.35 -15.40 -4.07
C ASP A 132 -13.51 -14.43 -4.37
N GLY A 133 -13.79 -13.48 -3.47
CA GLY A 133 -14.95 -12.59 -3.52
C GLY A 133 -16.14 -13.09 -2.72
N SER A 134 -16.08 -14.30 -2.12
CA SER A 134 -17.15 -14.88 -1.34
C SER A 134 -16.67 -15.73 -0.16
N SER A 135 -15.55 -16.41 -0.31
CA SER A 135 -15.03 -17.37 0.66
C SER A 135 -13.51 -17.31 0.77
N TRP A 136 -13.01 -17.89 1.87
CA TRP A 136 -11.57 -18.01 2.12
C TRP A 136 -11.09 -19.45 1.93
N SER A 137 -9.97 -19.64 1.26
CA SER A 137 -9.24 -20.89 1.13
C SER A 137 -7.81 -20.75 1.65
N SER A 138 -7.16 -21.89 1.94
CA SER A 138 -5.76 -21.89 2.38
C SER A 138 -4.83 -21.92 1.18
N GLY A 139 -3.81 -21.04 1.17
CA GLY A 139 -2.67 -21.08 0.26
C GLY A 139 -1.44 -21.70 0.92
N GLY A 140 -0.32 -21.76 0.19
CA GLY A 140 0.97 -22.21 0.68
C GLY A 140 1.49 -21.35 1.84
N ALA A 141 2.19 -21.94 2.80
CA ALA A 141 2.74 -21.23 3.93
C ALA A 141 3.91 -20.31 3.53
N TYR A 142 3.95 -19.10 4.11
CA TYR A 142 5.09 -18.19 3.95
C TYR A 142 6.34 -18.78 4.62
N PRO A 143 7.56 -18.54 4.12
CA PRO A 143 8.78 -19.19 4.61
C PRO A 143 9.11 -18.96 6.09
N ILE A 144 8.63 -17.89 6.68
CA ILE A 144 8.88 -17.56 8.09
C ILE A 144 7.59 -17.25 8.84
N THR A 145 7.58 -17.57 10.13
CA THR A 145 6.51 -17.16 11.06
C THR A 145 6.78 -15.75 11.55
N ALA A 146 5.93 -14.78 11.17
CA ALA A 146 6.15 -13.37 11.47
C ALA A 146 4.86 -12.54 11.46
N ARG A 147 4.88 -11.40 12.14
CA ARG A 147 3.95 -10.29 11.95
C ARG A 147 4.68 -9.08 11.36
N GLY A 148 3.98 -8.05 10.97
CA GLY A 148 4.62 -6.86 10.40
C GLY A 148 5.36 -7.11 9.08
N VAL A 149 5.14 -8.27 8.45
CA VAL A 149 5.49 -8.52 7.05
C VAL A 149 4.69 -7.54 6.20
N ARG A 150 5.28 -7.04 5.16
CA ARG A 150 4.58 -6.21 4.17
C ARG A 150 4.78 -6.80 2.79
N GLY A 151 3.88 -6.44 1.89
CA GLY A 151 3.97 -6.91 0.53
C GLY A 151 3.04 -6.19 -0.41
N SER A 152 3.12 -6.60 -1.67
CA SER A 152 2.38 -6.01 -2.77
C SER A 152 2.19 -7.05 -3.88
N GLY A 153 1.51 -6.66 -4.96
CA GLY A 153 1.25 -7.53 -6.08
C GLY A 153 -0.21 -7.95 -6.19
N SER A 154 -0.45 -9.15 -6.71
CA SER A 154 -1.78 -9.74 -6.89
C SER A 154 -1.92 -11.05 -6.09
N GLN A 155 -3.13 -11.65 -6.10
CA GLN A 155 -3.34 -12.96 -5.48
C GLN A 155 -2.43 -14.05 -6.06
N THR A 156 -2.15 -14.01 -7.36
CA THR A 156 -1.35 -15.02 -8.06
C THR A 156 0.10 -14.61 -8.32
N ALA A 157 0.49 -13.39 -7.94
CA ALA A 157 1.85 -12.88 -8.08
C ALA A 157 2.10 -11.84 -6.99
N ALA A 158 2.30 -12.29 -5.75
CA ALA A 158 2.56 -11.43 -4.61
C ALA A 158 4.02 -11.51 -4.17
N LEU A 159 4.53 -10.40 -3.67
CA LEU A 159 5.83 -10.28 -3.03
C LEU A 159 5.63 -9.98 -1.55
N GLY A 160 6.22 -10.77 -0.68
CA GLY A 160 6.28 -10.51 0.76
C GLY A 160 7.70 -10.20 1.20
N CYS A 161 7.88 -9.28 2.15
CA CYS A 161 9.22 -8.96 2.65
C CYS A 161 9.24 -8.49 4.11
N GLY A 162 10.37 -8.73 4.76
CA GLY A 162 10.62 -8.31 6.13
C GLY A 162 9.81 -9.08 7.17
N GLY A 163 9.47 -8.40 8.25
CA GLY A 163 8.63 -8.91 9.32
C GLY A 163 9.33 -9.02 10.68
N ASP A 164 8.52 -9.17 11.71
CA ASP A 164 8.92 -9.36 13.10
C ASP A 164 8.77 -10.84 13.47
N THR A 165 9.90 -11.53 13.60
CA THR A 165 9.97 -12.95 13.99
C THR A 165 10.24 -13.10 15.49
N THR A 166 10.24 -14.33 15.99
CA THR A 166 10.47 -14.58 17.42
C THR A 166 11.94 -14.40 17.82
N ALA A 167 12.89 -14.67 16.89
CA ALA A 167 14.33 -14.42 17.11
C ALA A 167 15.12 -14.62 15.79
N PRO A 168 15.93 -13.68 15.33
CA PRO A 168 15.97 -12.27 15.76
C PRO A 168 14.67 -11.56 15.39
N ALA A 169 14.30 -10.51 16.14
CA ALA A 169 12.98 -9.86 16.00
C ALA A 169 12.69 -9.32 14.58
N ALA A 170 13.62 -8.63 13.93
CA ALA A 170 13.46 -8.10 12.58
C ALA A 170 14.08 -9.04 11.53
N SER A 171 13.42 -9.19 10.40
CA SER A 171 13.80 -10.06 9.28
C SER A 171 14.09 -9.27 8.00
N ASN A 172 14.95 -9.81 7.15
CA ASN A 172 15.19 -9.35 5.79
C ASN A 172 14.71 -10.36 4.73
N VAL A 173 14.02 -11.41 5.14
CA VAL A 173 13.49 -12.42 4.21
C VAL A 173 12.54 -11.78 3.21
N SER A 174 12.64 -12.16 1.95
CA SER A 174 11.60 -11.94 0.96
C SER A 174 11.21 -13.24 0.26
N ALA A 175 9.98 -13.29 -0.20
CA ALA A 175 9.45 -14.45 -0.92
C ALA A 175 8.39 -14.01 -1.93
N GLU A 176 8.26 -14.81 -2.97
CA GLU A 176 7.32 -14.64 -4.07
C GLU A 176 6.23 -15.71 -4.03
N TYR A 177 4.99 -15.30 -4.26
CA TYR A 177 3.83 -16.17 -4.37
C TYR A 177 3.45 -16.35 -5.83
N ASP A 178 3.18 -17.59 -6.24
CA ASP A 178 2.81 -17.97 -7.61
C ASP A 178 1.31 -18.28 -7.79
N GLY A 179 0.49 -18.05 -6.77
CA GLY A 179 -0.93 -18.42 -6.72
C GLY A 179 -1.17 -19.77 -6.04
N SER A 180 -0.13 -20.44 -5.54
CA SER A 180 -0.26 -21.72 -4.83
C SER A 180 0.77 -21.86 -3.70
N SER A 181 1.99 -21.41 -3.92
CA SER A 181 3.11 -21.59 -3.01
C SER A 181 4.02 -20.36 -2.96
N TRP A 182 4.78 -20.26 -1.86
CA TRP A 182 5.83 -19.25 -1.70
C TRP A 182 7.20 -19.83 -2.01
N THR A 183 7.95 -19.13 -2.83
CA THR A 183 9.37 -19.38 -3.10
C THR A 183 10.21 -18.30 -2.46
N ALA A 184 11.22 -18.69 -1.67
CA ALA A 184 12.15 -17.72 -1.09
C ALA A 184 12.94 -17.01 -2.19
N GLY A 185 12.93 -15.68 -2.16
CA GLY A 185 13.71 -14.81 -3.03
C GLY A 185 14.99 -14.32 -2.39
N ASN A 186 15.71 -13.44 -3.08
CA ASN A 186 16.86 -12.76 -2.51
C ASN A 186 16.44 -11.80 -1.40
N ASN A 187 17.17 -11.81 -0.30
CA ASN A 187 16.84 -11.03 0.88
C ASN A 187 16.99 -9.52 0.66
N LEU A 188 16.19 -8.73 1.39
CA LEU A 188 16.39 -7.29 1.52
C LEU A 188 17.83 -6.98 2.00
N PRO A 189 18.41 -5.84 1.59
CA PRO A 189 19.72 -5.38 2.07
C PRO A 189 19.80 -5.13 3.58
N GLY A 190 18.67 -5.05 4.27
CA GLY A 190 18.60 -4.84 5.73
C GLY A 190 17.30 -5.35 6.32
N ASN A 191 17.34 -5.67 7.62
CA ASN A 191 16.14 -6.12 8.35
C ASN A 191 15.07 -5.03 8.41
N ARG A 192 13.79 -5.43 8.26
CA ARG A 192 12.66 -4.48 8.30
C ARG A 192 11.39 -5.10 8.87
N ILE A 193 10.71 -4.31 9.68
CA ILE A 193 9.35 -4.57 10.15
C ILE A 193 8.48 -3.42 9.67
N ALA A 194 7.28 -3.71 9.17
CA ALA A 194 6.28 -2.71 8.79
C ALA A 194 6.82 -1.64 7.82
N ALA A 195 7.57 -2.07 6.78
CA ALA A 195 7.94 -1.22 5.65
C ALA A 195 6.70 -0.80 4.86
N ALA A 196 6.76 0.32 4.16
CA ALA A 196 5.80 0.64 3.12
C ALA A 196 6.17 -0.10 1.83
N THR A 197 5.25 -0.86 1.23
CA THR A 197 5.52 -1.64 0.02
C THR A 197 4.46 -1.37 -1.05
N SER A 198 4.89 -1.27 -2.30
CA SER A 198 3.99 -1.05 -3.45
C SER A 198 4.61 -1.58 -4.74
N GLY A 199 3.78 -1.71 -5.77
CA GLY A 199 4.17 -2.22 -7.08
C GLY A 199 3.83 -3.70 -7.29
N PRO A 200 3.96 -4.20 -8.52
CA PRO A 200 3.81 -5.62 -8.82
C PRO A 200 5.01 -6.43 -8.32
N GLN A 201 4.86 -7.76 -8.25
CA GLN A 201 5.93 -8.68 -7.83
C GLN A 201 7.25 -8.45 -8.57
N THR A 202 7.21 -8.11 -9.85
CA THR A 202 8.39 -7.94 -10.72
C THR A 202 8.98 -6.52 -10.70
N SER A 203 8.35 -5.56 -10.01
CA SER A 203 8.83 -4.17 -9.92
C SER A 203 8.25 -3.49 -8.69
N ALA A 204 8.72 -3.89 -7.51
CA ALA A 204 8.22 -3.41 -6.24
C ALA A 204 9.20 -2.45 -5.55
N LEU A 205 8.66 -1.64 -4.67
CA LEU A 205 9.42 -0.77 -3.76
C LEU A 205 9.14 -1.18 -2.32
N ALA A 206 10.19 -1.24 -1.50
CA ALA A 206 10.09 -1.32 -0.04
C ALA A 206 10.83 -0.14 0.58
N THR A 207 10.08 0.73 1.24
CA THR A 207 10.57 2.00 1.79
C THR A 207 10.32 2.06 3.28
N THR A 208 11.21 2.68 4.02
CA THR A 208 11.07 2.91 5.47
C THR A 208 11.00 1.60 6.28
N GLY A 209 10.36 1.61 7.43
CA GLY A 209 10.20 0.45 8.29
C GLY A 209 10.95 0.60 9.61
N LYS A 210 11.03 -0.50 10.37
CA LYS A 210 11.68 -0.54 11.65
C LYS A 210 12.72 -1.66 11.67
N ASP A 211 13.91 -1.37 12.17
CA ASP A 211 14.91 -2.37 12.52
C ASP A 211 15.04 -2.42 14.07
N ASN A 212 15.02 -3.61 14.64
CA ASN A 212 15.11 -3.80 16.09
C ASN A 212 16.54 -4.04 16.59
N THR A 213 17.57 -3.83 15.76
CA THR A 213 18.98 -4.12 16.12
C THR A 213 19.82 -2.84 16.25
N PRO A 214 20.45 -2.58 17.37
CA PRO A 214 20.27 -3.00 18.76
C PRO A 214 19.27 -2.14 19.56
N ASN A 215 18.72 -1.08 18.95
CA ASN A 215 17.74 -0.16 19.49
C ASN A 215 16.58 -0.01 18.49
N PRO A 216 15.31 0.04 18.91
CA PRO A 216 14.19 0.18 17.97
C PRO A 216 14.31 1.48 17.17
N SER A 217 15.03 1.42 16.06
CA SER A 217 15.22 2.55 15.17
C SER A 217 14.26 2.45 13.97
N VAL A 218 13.61 3.55 13.65
CA VAL A 218 12.91 3.72 12.38
C VAL A 218 13.93 3.91 11.27
N SER A 219 13.61 3.43 10.09
CA SER A 219 14.50 3.40 8.93
C SER A 219 14.00 4.36 7.84
N ASN A 220 14.93 4.91 7.08
CA ASN A 220 14.66 5.63 5.84
C ASN A 220 15.16 4.87 4.60
N LEU A 221 15.54 3.63 4.76
CA LEU A 221 16.01 2.81 3.65
C LEU A 221 14.93 2.70 2.58
N ASN A 222 15.35 2.80 1.33
CA ASN A 222 14.53 2.65 0.16
C ASN A 222 15.18 1.60 -0.75
N THR A 223 14.42 0.59 -1.16
CA THR A 223 14.93 -0.52 -1.97
C THR A 223 13.93 -0.90 -3.03
N ALA A 224 14.40 -1.03 -4.28
CA ALA A 224 13.62 -1.50 -5.40
C ALA A 224 13.88 -2.99 -5.66
N TYR A 225 12.83 -3.71 -6.01
CA TYR A 225 12.86 -5.09 -6.46
C TYR A 225 12.62 -5.16 -7.97
N ASP A 226 13.42 -5.95 -8.68
CA ASP A 226 13.35 -6.09 -10.14
C ASP A 226 12.73 -7.43 -10.61
N GLY A 227 12.16 -8.19 -9.69
CA GLY A 227 11.66 -9.56 -9.92
C GLY A 227 12.70 -10.64 -9.57
N THR A 228 13.88 -10.25 -9.12
CA THR A 228 14.94 -11.20 -8.71
C THR A 228 15.76 -10.63 -7.56
N ASN A 229 16.18 -9.37 -7.66
CA ASN A 229 17.11 -8.75 -6.73
C ASN A 229 16.54 -7.48 -6.11
N TRP A 230 16.97 -7.20 -4.89
CA TRP A 230 16.76 -5.95 -4.21
C TRP A 230 17.96 -5.03 -4.42
N THR A 231 17.71 -3.83 -4.90
CA THR A 231 18.74 -2.79 -5.11
C THR A 231 18.43 -1.57 -4.24
N ALA A 232 19.43 -1.12 -3.47
CA ALA A 232 19.31 0.10 -2.68
C ALA A 232 19.08 1.31 -3.59
N GLN A 233 18.13 2.18 -3.20
CA GLN A 233 17.79 3.42 -3.86
C GLN A 233 18.17 4.61 -2.98
N THR A 234 17.99 5.84 -3.49
CA THR A 234 18.10 7.05 -2.67
C THR A 234 17.19 6.92 -1.45
N VAL A 235 17.74 7.16 -0.27
CA VAL A 235 17.01 7.03 0.98
C VAL A 235 15.80 7.96 1.01
N TYR A 236 14.74 7.51 1.66
CA TYR A 236 13.56 8.34 1.91
C TYR A 236 13.94 9.51 2.84
N PRO A 237 13.39 10.72 2.64
CA PRO A 237 13.81 11.89 3.41
C PRO A 237 13.60 11.79 4.92
N LEU A 238 12.66 10.94 5.35
CA LEU A 238 12.28 10.75 6.74
C LEU A 238 12.49 9.31 7.18
N SER A 239 12.98 9.11 8.39
CA SER A 239 13.00 7.78 9.01
C SER A 239 11.64 7.48 9.62
N LEU A 240 10.93 6.48 9.08
CA LEU A 240 9.54 6.18 9.42
C LEU A 240 9.32 4.67 9.56
N ARG A 241 8.23 4.29 10.22
CA ARG A 241 7.60 2.96 10.19
C ARG A 241 6.09 3.09 9.96
N GLN A 242 5.45 2.05 9.50
CA GLN A 242 4.00 2.01 9.30
C GLN A 242 3.47 3.11 8.36
N ALA A 243 4.30 3.60 7.45
CA ALA A 243 3.83 4.46 6.37
C ALA A 243 2.95 3.65 5.41
N ALA A 244 2.01 4.31 4.78
CA ALA A 244 1.25 3.76 3.67
C ALA A 244 1.99 4.00 2.35
N SER A 245 1.86 3.08 1.41
CA SER A 245 2.36 3.29 0.05
C SER A 245 1.40 2.74 -0.99
N THR A 246 1.41 3.35 -2.14
CA THR A 246 0.72 2.88 -3.34
C THR A 246 1.56 3.22 -4.56
N GLY A 247 1.43 2.43 -5.61
CA GLY A 247 2.20 2.66 -6.83
C GLY A 247 2.07 1.52 -7.81
N THR A 248 2.42 1.80 -9.05
CA THR A 248 2.33 0.87 -10.18
C THR A 248 3.67 0.21 -10.53
N SER A 249 4.76 0.69 -9.95
CA SER A 249 6.10 0.13 -10.16
C SER A 249 7.06 0.65 -9.09
N SER A 250 8.29 0.14 -9.06
CA SER A 250 9.36 0.63 -8.18
C SER A 250 9.77 2.10 -8.41
N SER A 251 9.40 2.69 -9.55
CA SER A 251 9.71 4.08 -9.92
C SER A 251 8.50 5.03 -9.90
N ALA A 252 7.27 4.50 -9.71
CA ALA A 252 6.04 5.28 -9.71
C ALA A 252 5.24 4.97 -8.43
N ASN A 253 5.63 5.62 -7.33
CA ASN A 253 5.12 5.35 -5.99
C ASN A 253 4.79 6.64 -5.25
N LEU A 254 3.80 6.53 -4.37
CA LEU A 254 3.48 7.52 -3.35
C LEU A 254 3.66 6.86 -1.98
N VAL A 255 4.36 7.52 -1.09
CA VAL A 255 4.51 7.11 0.31
C VAL A 255 4.00 8.25 1.20
N ALA A 256 3.13 7.94 2.15
CA ALA A 256 2.49 8.95 2.98
C ALA A 256 2.32 8.49 4.43
N GLY A 257 2.31 9.45 5.34
CA GLY A 257 2.10 9.23 6.77
C GLY A 257 3.23 8.45 7.44
N GLY A 258 2.88 7.71 8.45
CA GLY A 258 3.82 6.90 9.24
C GLY A 258 4.18 7.50 10.59
N VAL A 259 4.98 6.77 11.34
CA VAL A 259 5.45 7.16 12.67
C VAL A 259 6.96 7.32 12.62
N GLY A 260 7.45 8.53 12.93
CA GLY A 260 8.87 8.87 12.99
C GLY A 260 9.44 8.79 14.40
N ALA A 261 10.74 8.61 14.50
CA ALA A 261 11.45 8.73 15.77
C ALA A 261 11.61 10.21 16.16
N THR A 262 11.30 10.54 17.41
CA THR A 262 11.59 11.84 18.00
C THR A 262 12.43 11.64 19.27
N PRO A 263 13.12 12.68 19.78
CA PRO A 263 13.84 12.59 21.05
C PRO A 263 12.96 12.20 22.25
N PHE A 264 11.64 12.35 22.11
CA PHE A 264 10.65 12.13 23.17
C PHE A 264 9.61 11.06 22.85
N GLY A 265 9.84 10.23 21.83
CA GLY A 265 8.92 9.20 21.35
C GLY A 265 8.59 9.34 19.86
N ASP A 266 7.73 8.47 19.39
CA ASP A 266 7.31 8.46 17.98
C ASP A 266 6.34 9.63 17.68
N ALA A 267 6.59 10.36 16.61
CA ALA A 267 5.68 11.37 16.08
C ALA A 267 5.00 10.88 14.80
N VAL A 268 3.68 11.08 14.72
CA VAL A 268 2.93 10.84 13.48
C VAL A 268 3.28 11.92 12.46
N THR A 269 3.59 11.53 11.24
CA THR A 269 3.86 12.46 10.14
C THR A 269 2.71 12.44 9.13
N THR A 270 2.47 13.58 8.52
CA THR A 270 1.49 13.76 7.43
C THR A 270 2.17 14.02 6.09
N ALA A 271 3.50 13.89 6.02
CA ALA A 271 4.23 14.09 4.78
C ALA A 271 3.91 13.00 3.75
N ALA A 272 3.69 13.41 2.52
CA ALA A 272 3.59 12.55 1.34
C ALA A 272 4.68 12.95 0.35
N GLN A 273 5.23 11.99 -0.36
CA GLN A 273 6.21 12.19 -1.44
C GLN A 273 5.98 11.20 -2.58
#